data_b6b1a1185c49b3456c2007023986bd61
#
_entry.id   b6b1a1185c49b3456c2007023986bd61
#
_cell.length_a   1.000
_cell.length_b   1.000
_cell.length_c   1.000
_cell.angle_alpha   90.00
_cell.angle_beta   90.00
_cell.angle_gamma   90.00
#
_symmetry.space_group_name_H-M   'P 1'
#
loop_
_entity.id
_entity.type
_entity.pdbx_description
1 polymer ?
#
loop_
_entity_poly.entity_id
_entity_poly.type
_entity_poly.pdbx_seq_one_letter_code
_entity_poly.pdbx_strand_id
1 'polypeptide(L)'
;MKQWPHRQSLTPGMKNVIHKPLIKPSKVLPPPLHIKLGLMKNFLKALDVKGPAFMYLCGKFPTLTFEKVKAGVFIGPQIRQLFTDQPFEAVLSDKEKTARQSFEKVSNGFLGNFKAANFRELLQDLMDSYEQLGCNMSLKMNFLFSHLDFFPLNCGDVSDEHGECFHQDISVMEHRYKGEWSVAMLGDYCWMMKRDAPETKYHRQAKMTRC
;
A
#
# COMPACT_ATOMS: atom_id res chain seq x y z
N MET A 1 9.65 7.39 -24.48
CA MET A 1 9.49 7.77 -23.04
C MET A 1 10.23 9.08 -22.78
N LYS A 2 9.60 10.10 -22.17
CA LYS A 2 10.33 11.30 -21.76
C LYS A 2 11.19 10.91 -20.55
N GLN A 3 12.50 10.96 -20.69
CA GLN A 3 13.41 10.80 -19.57
C GLN A 3 13.33 12.04 -18.68
N TRP A 4 12.95 11.85 -17.42
CA TRP A 4 12.96 12.89 -16.41
C TRP A 4 14.27 12.77 -15.64
N PRO A 5 15.24 13.71 -15.83
CA PRO A 5 16.50 13.64 -15.11
C PRO A 5 16.27 13.78 -13.60
N HIS A 6 16.95 12.96 -12.82
CA HIS A 6 16.93 13.05 -11.37
C HIS A 6 17.39 14.44 -10.90
N ARG A 7 16.69 15.04 -9.96
CA ARG A 7 17.14 16.26 -9.30
C ARG A 7 18.18 15.89 -8.25
N GLN A 8 19.43 16.19 -8.55
CA GLN A 8 20.54 16.00 -7.60
C GLN A 8 20.66 17.16 -6.60
N SER A 9 20.08 18.33 -6.92
CA SER A 9 20.11 19.50 -6.03
C SER A 9 18.76 20.21 -6.03
N LEU A 10 18.35 20.72 -4.86
CA LEU A 10 17.14 21.51 -4.66
C LEU A 10 17.56 22.97 -4.38
N THR A 11 18.12 23.61 -5.40
CA THR A 11 18.57 25.02 -5.31
C THR A 11 17.41 25.96 -5.65
N PRO A 12 17.03 26.90 -4.77
CA PRO A 12 16.02 27.91 -5.08
C PRO A 12 16.32 28.67 -6.38
N GLY A 13 15.27 28.91 -7.18
CA GLY A 13 15.37 29.54 -8.48
C GLY A 13 15.68 28.61 -9.65
N MET A 14 15.94 27.32 -9.40
CA MET A 14 16.23 26.34 -10.46
C MET A 14 15.14 25.26 -10.54
N LYS A 15 14.76 24.90 -11.78
CA LYS A 15 13.87 23.74 -12.06
C LYS A 15 12.60 23.67 -11.15
N ASN A 16 11.91 24.79 -11.02
CA ASN A 16 10.68 24.93 -10.21
C ASN A 16 10.87 24.80 -8.68
N VAL A 17 12.09 24.89 -8.18
CA VAL A 17 12.35 25.00 -6.75
C VAL A 17 12.24 26.48 -6.38
N ILE A 18 11.19 26.85 -5.64
CA ILE A 18 10.94 28.24 -5.22
C ILE A 18 11.68 28.53 -3.91
N HIS A 19 11.61 27.60 -2.96
CA HIS A 19 12.18 27.74 -1.63
C HIS A 19 13.12 26.59 -1.30
N LYS A 20 14.03 26.84 -0.34
CA LYS A 20 14.88 25.78 0.22
C LYS A 20 13.99 24.74 0.91
N PRO A 21 14.24 23.42 0.72
CA PRO A 21 13.49 22.39 1.41
C PRO A 21 13.52 22.56 2.93
N LEU A 22 12.37 22.43 3.59
CA LEU A 22 12.26 22.46 5.05
C LEU A 22 12.97 21.29 5.72
N ILE A 23 13.01 20.15 5.02
CA ILE A 23 13.62 18.90 5.51
C ILE A 23 14.71 18.48 4.52
N LYS A 24 15.80 17.92 5.05
CA LYS A 24 16.86 17.36 4.20
C LYS A 24 16.27 16.27 3.30
N PRO A 25 16.52 16.26 1.97
CA PRO A 25 15.96 15.25 1.06
C PRO A 25 16.24 13.81 1.47
N SER A 26 17.39 13.54 2.11
CA SER A 26 17.75 12.21 2.62
C SER A 26 16.85 11.70 3.77
N LYS A 27 16.03 12.58 4.37
CA LYS A 27 15.04 12.21 5.38
C LYS A 27 13.65 11.98 4.80
N VAL A 28 13.46 12.17 3.49
CA VAL A 28 12.19 11.91 2.80
C VAL A 28 12.23 10.49 2.28
N LEU A 29 11.38 9.64 2.84
CA LEU A 29 11.28 8.23 2.48
C LEU A 29 9.96 7.96 1.76
N PRO A 30 9.96 7.18 0.66
CA PRO A 30 8.73 6.73 0.05
C PRO A 30 7.97 5.79 1.00
N PRO A 31 6.65 5.95 1.17
CA PRO A 31 5.86 5.14 2.09
C PRO A 31 5.63 3.72 1.53
N PRO A 32 6.25 2.65 2.10
CA PRO A 32 6.23 1.31 1.52
C PRO A 32 4.82 0.70 1.44
N LEU A 33 4.00 0.89 2.46
CA LEU A 33 2.61 0.42 2.46
C LEU A 33 1.81 1.07 1.32
N HIS A 34 1.88 2.38 1.17
CA HIS A 34 1.16 3.08 0.11
C HIS A 34 1.67 2.73 -1.28
N ILE A 35 2.94 2.35 -1.42
CA ILE A 35 3.47 1.78 -2.66
C ILE A 35 2.80 0.43 -2.95
N LYS A 36 2.77 -0.50 -1.97
CA LYS A 36 2.10 -1.82 -2.11
C LYS A 36 0.62 -1.66 -2.48
N LEU A 37 -0.10 -0.76 -1.78
CA LEU A 37 -1.51 -0.45 -2.10
C LEU A 37 -1.67 0.09 -3.54
N GLY A 38 -0.71 0.89 -4.00
CA GLY A 38 -0.72 1.42 -5.37
C GLY A 38 -0.46 0.36 -6.43
N LEU A 39 0.46 -0.57 -6.19
CA LEU A 39 0.72 -1.70 -7.07
C LEU A 39 -0.52 -2.60 -7.17
N MET A 40 -1.13 -2.95 -6.03
CA MET A 40 -2.37 -3.71 -6.01
C MET A 40 -3.48 -3.03 -6.78
N LYS A 41 -3.66 -1.72 -6.58
CA LYS A 41 -4.65 -0.92 -7.34
C LYS A 41 -4.43 -0.99 -8.85
N ASN A 42 -3.17 -0.89 -9.30
CA ASN A 42 -2.85 -0.97 -10.72
C ASN A 42 -3.14 -2.37 -11.29
N PHE A 43 -2.74 -3.41 -10.58
CA PHE A 43 -3.02 -4.80 -10.93
C PHE A 43 -4.53 -5.04 -11.10
N LEU A 44 -5.32 -4.67 -10.10
CA LEU A 44 -6.77 -4.89 -10.12
C LEU A 44 -7.49 -4.12 -11.22
N LYS A 45 -7.01 -2.92 -11.52
CA LYS A 45 -7.57 -2.10 -12.62
C LYS A 45 -7.27 -2.66 -14.01
N ALA A 46 -6.27 -3.50 -14.14
CA ALA A 46 -5.89 -4.16 -15.38
C ALA A 46 -6.63 -5.50 -15.59
N LEU A 47 -7.28 -6.04 -14.54
CA LEU A 47 -8.11 -7.24 -14.68
C LEU A 47 -9.36 -6.96 -15.51
N ASP A 48 -9.78 -7.96 -16.30
CA ASP A 48 -11.09 -7.90 -16.94
C ASP A 48 -12.21 -7.94 -15.89
N VAL A 49 -13.01 -6.89 -15.84
CA VAL A 49 -14.15 -6.75 -14.88
C VAL A 49 -15.17 -7.88 -15.04
N LYS A 50 -15.27 -8.49 -16.23
CA LYS A 50 -16.14 -9.63 -16.49
C LYS A 50 -15.40 -10.97 -16.37
N GLY A 51 -14.11 -10.94 -16.12
CA GLY A 51 -13.26 -12.12 -16.04
C GLY A 51 -13.42 -12.88 -14.72
N PRO A 52 -13.00 -14.16 -14.71
CA PRO A 52 -13.14 -15.03 -13.54
C PRO A 52 -12.37 -14.51 -12.34
N ALA A 53 -11.21 -13.91 -12.54
CA ALA A 53 -10.39 -13.34 -11.47
C ALA A 53 -11.10 -12.20 -10.73
N PHE A 54 -11.71 -11.27 -11.47
CA PHE A 54 -12.45 -10.16 -10.88
C PHE A 54 -13.71 -10.63 -10.14
N MET A 55 -14.45 -11.56 -10.74
CA MET A 55 -15.64 -12.15 -10.10
C MET A 55 -15.29 -12.92 -8.83
N TYR A 56 -14.17 -13.63 -8.82
CA TYR A 56 -13.65 -14.28 -7.62
C TYR A 56 -13.40 -13.27 -6.49
N LEU A 57 -12.77 -12.14 -6.78
CA LEU A 57 -12.49 -11.10 -5.78
C LEU A 57 -13.78 -10.51 -5.18
N CYS A 58 -14.81 -10.30 -5.99
CA CYS A 58 -16.12 -9.84 -5.50
C CYS A 58 -16.75 -10.86 -4.53
N GLY A 59 -16.63 -12.14 -4.81
CA GLY A 59 -17.12 -13.21 -3.91
C GLY A 59 -16.26 -13.37 -2.65
N LYS A 60 -14.94 -13.24 -2.78
CA LYS A 60 -13.99 -13.39 -1.65
C LYS A 60 -14.11 -12.27 -0.62
N PHE A 61 -14.43 -11.06 -1.05
CA PHE A 61 -14.54 -9.87 -0.20
C PHE A 61 -15.96 -9.27 -0.22
N PRO A 62 -16.98 -9.97 0.31
CA PRO A 62 -18.36 -9.52 0.22
C PRO A 62 -18.64 -8.20 0.95
N THR A 63 -17.75 -7.78 1.84
CA THR A 63 -17.81 -6.48 2.52
C THR A 63 -17.37 -5.32 1.63
N LEU A 64 -16.70 -5.59 0.51
CA LEU A 64 -16.34 -4.59 -0.49
C LEU A 64 -17.43 -4.52 -1.56
N THR A 65 -17.90 -3.31 -1.83
CA THR A 65 -18.81 -3.10 -2.97
C THR A 65 -18.08 -3.35 -4.28
N PHE A 66 -18.80 -3.73 -5.33
CA PHE A 66 -18.27 -3.90 -6.68
C PHE A 66 -17.41 -2.70 -7.13
N GLU A 67 -17.88 -1.49 -6.88
CA GLU A 67 -17.15 -0.27 -7.23
C GLU A 67 -15.84 -0.10 -6.44
N LYS A 68 -15.77 -0.54 -5.18
CA LYS A 68 -14.53 -0.54 -4.40
C LYS A 68 -13.53 -1.55 -4.94
N VAL A 69 -13.99 -2.77 -5.30
CA VAL A 69 -13.12 -3.78 -5.94
C VAL A 69 -12.59 -3.24 -7.27
N LYS A 70 -13.46 -2.69 -8.13
CA LYS A 70 -13.11 -2.07 -9.41
C LYS A 70 -12.16 -0.88 -9.25
N ALA A 71 -12.32 -0.09 -8.22
CA ALA A 71 -11.41 1.01 -7.89
C ALA A 71 -10.07 0.54 -7.31
N GLY A 72 -9.93 -0.75 -6.99
CA GLY A 72 -8.73 -1.33 -6.40
C GLY A 72 -8.49 -0.86 -4.96
N VAL A 73 -9.58 -0.68 -4.18
CA VAL A 73 -9.50 -0.23 -2.78
C VAL A 73 -9.36 -1.46 -1.89
N PHE A 74 -8.11 -1.79 -1.56
CA PHE A 74 -7.74 -2.91 -0.69
C PHE A 74 -6.86 -2.44 0.46
N ILE A 75 -6.82 -3.21 1.54
CA ILE A 75 -5.96 -2.97 2.70
C ILE A 75 -4.83 -4.01 2.76
N GLY A 76 -3.78 -3.72 3.51
CA GLY A 76 -2.60 -4.59 3.64
C GLY A 76 -2.94 -6.06 3.96
N PRO A 77 -3.77 -6.36 4.96
CA PRO A 77 -4.18 -7.74 5.26
C PRO A 77 -4.84 -8.48 4.10
N GLN A 78 -5.70 -7.81 3.33
CA GLN A 78 -6.34 -8.39 2.14
C GLN A 78 -5.33 -8.71 1.04
N ILE A 79 -4.33 -7.85 0.84
CA ILE A 79 -3.25 -8.10 -0.12
C ILE A 79 -2.44 -9.32 0.30
N ARG A 80 -2.06 -9.43 1.57
CA ARG A 80 -1.35 -10.61 2.10
C ARG A 80 -2.17 -11.90 1.92
N GLN A 81 -3.48 -11.83 2.15
CA GLN A 81 -4.37 -12.97 1.94
C GLN A 81 -4.39 -13.41 0.47
N LEU A 82 -4.40 -12.48 -0.48
CA LEU A 82 -4.40 -12.81 -1.91
C LEU A 82 -3.07 -13.40 -2.41
N PHE A 83 -1.96 -13.11 -1.75
CA PHE A 83 -0.66 -13.72 -2.09
C PHE A 83 -0.60 -15.22 -1.75
N THR A 84 -1.37 -15.68 -0.77
CA THR A 84 -1.41 -17.09 -0.35
C THR A 84 -2.66 -17.83 -0.86
N ASP A 85 -3.52 -17.16 -1.64
CA ASP A 85 -4.80 -17.67 -2.09
C ASP A 85 -4.66 -18.54 -3.34
N GLN A 86 -4.58 -19.86 -3.17
CA GLN A 86 -4.48 -20.83 -4.26
C GLN A 86 -5.70 -20.79 -5.21
N PRO A 87 -6.96 -20.77 -4.71
CA PRO A 87 -8.13 -20.59 -5.57
C PRO A 87 -8.10 -19.31 -6.41
N PHE A 88 -7.58 -18.19 -5.87
CA PHE A 88 -7.40 -16.98 -6.65
C PHE A 88 -6.37 -17.19 -7.77
N GLU A 89 -5.24 -17.83 -7.47
CA GLU A 89 -4.22 -18.11 -8.47
C GLU A 89 -4.74 -18.99 -9.61
N ALA A 90 -5.63 -19.95 -9.30
CA ALA A 90 -6.19 -20.87 -10.29
C ALA A 90 -7.13 -20.20 -11.31
N VAL A 91 -7.73 -19.05 -10.97
CA VAL A 91 -8.62 -18.30 -11.88
C VAL A 91 -7.93 -17.20 -12.65
N LEU A 92 -6.63 -16.95 -12.40
CA LEU A 92 -5.82 -15.98 -13.14
C LEU A 92 -5.40 -16.55 -14.49
N SER A 93 -5.41 -15.71 -15.52
CA SER A 93 -4.71 -15.98 -16.79
C SER A 93 -3.19 -15.96 -16.59
N ASP A 94 -2.43 -16.48 -17.54
CA ASP A 94 -0.96 -16.53 -17.43
C ASP A 94 -0.34 -15.16 -17.22
N LYS A 95 -0.84 -14.10 -17.90
CA LYS A 95 -0.35 -12.73 -17.71
C LYS A 95 -0.67 -12.18 -16.32
N GLU A 96 -1.88 -12.41 -15.84
CA GLU A 96 -2.32 -11.99 -14.51
C GLU A 96 -1.54 -12.72 -13.42
N LYS A 97 -1.29 -14.01 -13.60
CA LYS A 97 -0.50 -14.84 -12.70
C LYS A 97 0.94 -14.34 -12.61
N THR A 98 1.57 -14.08 -13.75
CA THR A 98 2.95 -13.55 -13.82
C THR A 98 3.04 -12.19 -13.12
N ALA A 99 2.10 -11.29 -13.38
CA ALA A 99 2.06 -9.97 -12.75
C ALA A 99 1.84 -10.06 -11.23
N ARG A 100 0.94 -10.95 -10.77
CA ARG A 100 0.72 -11.20 -9.33
C ARG A 100 2.00 -11.72 -8.66
N GLN A 101 2.65 -12.71 -9.27
CA GLN A 101 3.88 -13.30 -8.72
C GLN A 101 5.04 -12.30 -8.67
N SER A 102 5.20 -11.45 -9.69
CA SER A 102 6.19 -10.37 -9.67
C SER A 102 5.90 -9.34 -8.58
N PHE A 103 4.64 -9.00 -8.37
CA PHE A 103 4.23 -8.12 -7.28
C PHE A 103 4.51 -8.73 -5.90
N GLU A 104 4.23 -10.00 -5.70
CA GLU A 104 4.55 -10.72 -4.46
C GLU A 104 6.05 -10.72 -4.19
N LYS A 105 6.88 -11.05 -5.20
CA LYS A 105 8.35 -11.03 -5.09
C LYS A 105 8.88 -9.65 -4.68
N VAL A 106 8.39 -8.58 -5.28
CA VAL A 106 8.78 -7.20 -4.92
C VAL A 106 8.29 -6.83 -3.52
N SER A 107 7.08 -7.25 -3.14
CA SER A 107 6.55 -6.99 -1.80
C SER A 107 7.39 -7.63 -0.70
N ASN A 108 7.91 -8.83 -0.95
CA ASN A 108 8.72 -9.59 0.01
C ASN A 108 10.21 -9.26 -0.09
N GLY A 109 10.75 -9.08 -1.30
CA GLY A 109 12.19 -8.91 -1.54
C GLY A 109 12.67 -7.46 -1.66
N PHE A 110 11.76 -6.46 -1.60
CA PHE A 110 12.15 -5.06 -1.69
C PHE A 110 11.38 -4.15 -0.72
N LEU A 111 10.04 -4.29 -0.62
CA LEU A 111 9.18 -3.44 0.21
C LEU A 111 8.95 -4.01 1.62
N GLY A 112 9.72 -5.02 2.03
CA GLY A 112 9.66 -5.68 3.33
C GLY A 112 10.81 -5.28 4.26
N ASN A 113 11.09 -6.17 5.24
CA ASN A 113 12.10 -5.96 6.27
C ASN A 113 13.54 -6.10 5.76
N PHE A 114 13.74 -6.68 4.58
CA PHE A 114 15.05 -6.82 3.96
C PHE A 114 14.97 -6.53 2.47
N LYS A 115 16.09 -6.14 1.90
CA LYS A 115 16.26 -5.91 0.48
C LYS A 115 17.06 -7.06 -0.12
N ALA A 116 16.46 -7.81 -1.04
CA ALA A 116 17.13 -8.91 -1.73
C ALA A 116 18.30 -8.38 -2.58
N ALA A 117 19.36 -9.17 -2.73
CA ALA A 117 20.53 -8.78 -3.54
C ALA A 117 20.15 -8.48 -5.00
N ASN A 118 19.19 -9.21 -5.55
CA ASN A 118 18.69 -9.06 -6.92
C ASN A 118 17.44 -8.17 -7.01
N PHE A 119 17.22 -7.26 -6.07
CA PHE A 119 16.02 -6.42 -6.02
C PHE A 119 15.76 -5.62 -7.32
N ARG A 120 16.82 -5.23 -8.04
CA ARG A 120 16.69 -4.51 -9.31
C ARG A 120 16.07 -5.39 -10.40
N GLU A 121 16.42 -6.67 -10.45
CA GLU A 121 15.83 -7.66 -11.36
C GLU A 121 14.35 -7.88 -11.01
N LEU A 122 14.04 -8.05 -9.72
CA LEU A 122 12.65 -8.19 -9.26
C LEU A 122 11.76 -6.99 -9.65
N LEU A 123 12.32 -5.78 -9.58
CA LEU A 123 11.61 -4.58 -9.99
C LEU A 123 11.45 -4.49 -11.51
N GLN A 124 12.44 -4.91 -12.28
CA GLN A 124 12.34 -4.98 -13.73
C GLN A 124 11.28 -6.00 -14.15
N ASP A 125 11.29 -7.20 -13.57
CA ASP A 125 10.28 -8.25 -13.82
C ASP A 125 8.86 -7.74 -13.51
N LEU A 126 8.70 -6.95 -12.43
CA LEU A 126 7.43 -6.33 -12.09
C LEU A 126 6.99 -5.34 -13.17
N MET A 127 7.91 -4.48 -13.64
CA MET A 127 7.60 -3.49 -14.66
C MET A 127 7.16 -4.15 -15.96
N ASP A 128 7.91 -5.16 -16.41
CA ASP A 128 7.67 -5.88 -17.65
C ASP A 128 6.33 -6.66 -17.60
N SER A 129 6.06 -7.33 -16.48
CA SER A 129 4.83 -8.07 -16.29
C SER A 129 3.59 -7.15 -16.20
N TYR A 130 3.73 -5.98 -15.57
CA TYR A 130 2.66 -4.99 -15.49
C TYR A 130 2.40 -4.32 -16.85
N GLU A 131 3.44 -4.08 -17.64
CA GLU A 131 3.30 -3.59 -19.00
C GLU A 131 2.57 -4.61 -19.88
N GLN A 132 2.94 -5.91 -19.81
CA GLN A 132 2.28 -6.99 -20.54
C GLN A 132 0.82 -7.19 -20.13
N LEU A 133 0.48 -6.93 -18.87
CA LEU A 133 -0.90 -6.96 -18.38
C LEU A 133 -1.69 -5.72 -18.79
N GLY A 134 -1.02 -4.65 -19.24
CA GLY A 134 -1.65 -3.39 -19.62
C GLY A 134 -1.89 -2.43 -18.45
N CYS A 135 -1.14 -2.58 -17.37
CA CYS A 135 -1.20 -1.65 -16.23
C CYS A 135 -0.69 -0.26 -16.63
N ASN A 136 -1.40 0.78 -16.20
CA ASN A 136 -0.95 2.15 -16.41
C ASN A 136 0.23 2.48 -15.46
N MET A 137 1.19 3.26 -15.97
CA MET A 137 2.26 3.82 -15.14
C MET A 137 1.67 4.83 -14.15
N SER A 138 1.69 4.49 -12.87
CA SER A 138 1.29 5.38 -11.79
C SER A 138 2.49 6.08 -11.18
N LEU A 139 2.25 7.18 -10.42
CA LEU A 139 3.30 7.86 -9.67
C LEU A 139 4.07 6.89 -8.74
N LYS A 140 3.37 5.95 -8.12
CA LYS A 140 3.96 4.95 -7.21
C LYS A 140 4.86 3.96 -7.94
N MET A 141 4.48 3.53 -9.14
CA MET A 141 5.36 2.73 -10.01
C MET A 141 6.56 3.53 -10.49
N ASN A 142 6.36 4.82 -10.82
CA ASN A 142 7.47 5.69 -11.19
C ASN A 142 8.50 5.84 -10.06
N PHE A 143 8.09 5.91 -8.80
CA PHE A 143 9.02 5.88 -7.66
C PHE A 143 9.84 4.58 -7.61
N LEU A 144 9.20 3.44 -7.82
CA LEU A 144 9.89 2.14 -7.87
C LEU A 144 10.85 1.99 -9.06
N PHE A 145 10.62 2.70 -10.15
CA PHE A 145 11.48 2.64 -11.33
C PHE A 145 12.62 3.68 -11.28
N SER A 146 12.29 4.93 -10.93
CA SER A 146 13.19 6.06 -11.11
C SER A 146 13.86 6.57 -9.84
N HIS A 147 13.39 6.14 -8.65
CA HIS A 147 13.79 6.71 -7.37
C HIS A 147 14.20 5.67 -6.32
N LEU A 148 14.89 4.61 -6.76
CA LEU A 148 15.28 3.50 -5.89
C LEU A 148 16.19 3.89 -4.73
N ASP A 149 17.02 4.92 -4.93
CA ASP A 149 17.98 5.39 -3.93
C ASP A 149 17.32 6.06 -2.70
N PHE A 150 16.03 6.41 -2.81
CA PHE A 150 15.26 6.95 -1.69
C PHE A 150 14.65 5.86 -0.79
N PHE A 151 14.70 4.60 -1.20
CA PHE A 151 14.21 3.49 -0.38
C PHE A 151 15.30 3.01 0.58
N PRO A 152 15.02 2.89 1.89
CA PRO A 152 15.96 2.37 2.86
C PRO A 152 16.24 0.89 2.63
N LEU A 153 17.27 0.36 3.30
CA LEU A 153 17.58 -1.07 3.27
C LEU A 153 16.47 -1.91 3.92
N ASN A 154 15.84 -1.38 4.95
CA ASN A 154 14.69 -1.98 5.62
C ASN A 154 13.47 -1.06 5.44
N CYS A 155 12.61 -1.39 4.50
CA CYS A 155 11.38 -0.67 4.26
C CYS A 155 10.32 -0.94 5.33
N GLY A 156 10.43 -2.05 6.06
CA GLY A 156 9.51 -2.39 7.15
C GLY A 156 9.63 -1.45 8.34
N ASP A 157 10.84 -1.01 8.68
CA ASP A 157 11.10 -0.10 9.81
C ASP A 157 10.49 1.30 9.61
N VAL A 158 10.23 1.67 8.36
CA VAL A 158 9.65 2.97 7.98
C VAL A 158 8.26 2.82 7.39
N SER A 159 7.62 1.67 7.62
CA SER A 159 6.28 1.39 7.12
C SER A 159 5.23 2.19 7.87
N ASP A 160 4.25 2.71 7.13
CA ASP A 160 3.10 3.45 7.67
C ASP A 160 2.06 2.52 8.31
N GLU A 161 2.31 1.20 8.39
CA GLU A 161 1.35 0.24 8.96
C GLU A 161 0.98 0.58 10.41
N HIS A 162 1.91 1.14 11.17
CA HIS A 162 1.64 1.63 12.52
C HIS A 162 0.72 2.85 12.54
N GLY A 163 0.89 3.78 11.58
CA GLY A 163 0.00 4.93 11.41
C GLY A 163 -1.42 4.51 11.02
N GLU A 164 -1.55 3.53 10.13
CA GLU A 164 -2.86 2.97 9.77
C GLU A 164 -3.55 2.26 10.95
N CYS A 165 -2.79 1.55 11.80
CA CYS A 165 -3.31 0.99 13.03
C CYS A 165 -3.81 2.11 13.98
N PHE A 166 -3.03 3.17 14.15
CA PHE A 166 -3.43 4.33 14.93
C PHE A 166 -4.73 4.95 14.44
N HIS A 167 -4.89 5.15 13.12
CA HIS A 167 -6.13 5.66 12.55
C HIS A 167 -7.33 4.76 12.83
N GLN A 168 -7.13 3.44 12.80
CA GLN A 168 -8.20 2.50 13.15
C GLN A 168 -8.57 2.56 14.63
N ASP A 169 -7.59 2.66 15.51
CA ASP A 169 -7.80 2.69 16.96
C ASP A 169 -8.46 4.00 17.39
N ILE A 170 -7.98 5.13 16.87
CA ILE A 170 -8.53 6.44 17.22
C ILE A 170 -9.92 6.69 16.62
N SER A 171 -10.31 5.96 15.57
CA SER A 171 -11.64 6.09 14.94
C SER A 171 -12.79 5.83 15.91
N VAL A 172 -12.58 5.00 16.93
CA VAL A 172 -13.54 4.75 18.01
C VAL A 172 -13.79 6.03 18.81
N MET A 173 -12.72 6.76 19.10
CA MET A 173 -12.79 8.05 19.80
C MET A 173 -13.40 9.13 18.92
N GLU A 174 -13.04 9.19 17.64
CA GLU A 174 -13.67 10.10 16.67
C GLU A 174 -15.18 9.92 16.64
N HIS A 175 -15.65 8.68 16.62
CA HIS A 175 -17.08 8.38 16.69
C HIS A 175 -17.73 8.86 18.00
N ARG A 176 -17.05 8.64 19.13
CA ARG A 176 -17.52 9.06 20.45
C ARG A 176 -17.63 10.58 20.57
N TYR A 177 -16.66 11.30 20.00
CA TYR A 177 -16.59 12.75 19.98
C TYR A 177 -17.22 13.38 18.74
N LYS A 178 -18.00 12.60 17.94
CA LYS A 178 -18.74 13.05 16.74
C LYS A 178 -17.85 13.74 15.70
N GLY A 179 -16.59 13.33 15.60
CA GLY A 179 -15.62 13.92 14.67
C GLY A 179 -14.96 15.21 15.17
N GLU A 180 -15.26 15.68 16.37
CA GLU A 180 -14.62 16.86 16.95
C GLU A 180 -13.27 16.47 17.58
N TRP A 181 -12.19 16.92 16.98
CA TRP A 181 -10.83 16.73 17.48
C TRP A 181 -10.51 17.77 18.54
N SER A 182 -10.34 17.33 19.78
CA SER A 182 -10.05 18.18 20.93
C SER A 182 -8.93 17.60 21.80
N VAL A 183 -8.35 18.44 22.64
CA VAL A 183 -7.36 17.99 23.65
C VAL A 183 -7.96 16.94 24.59
N ALA A 184 -9.27 17.08 24.90
CA ALA A 184 -10.00 16.13 25.74
C ALA A 184 -10.09 14.75 25.05
N MET A 185 -10.41 14.71 23.76
CA MET A 185 -10.45 13.47 22.97
C MET A 185 -9.09 12.77 22.96
N LEU A 186 -8.01 13.52 22.71
CA LEU A 186 -6.65 12.98 22.72
C LEU A 186 -6.23 12.51 24.11
N GLY A 187 -6.63 13.25 25.16
CA GLY A 187 -6.40 12.86 26.56
C GLY A 187 -7.09 11.54 26.90
N ASP A 188 -8.36 11.38 26.52
CA ASP A 188 -9.12 10.15 26.70
C ASP A 188 -8.51 8.97 25.91
N TYR A 189 -8.04 9.23 24.70
CA TYR A 189 -7.34 8.21 23.89
C TYR A 189 -6.04 7.75 24.57
N CYS A 190 -5.20 8.69 25.00
CA CYS A 190 -3.96 8.37 25.71
C CYS A 190 -4.22 7.61 27.02
N TRP A 191 -5.28 7.99 27.74
CA TRP A 191 -5.69 7.33 28.97
C TRP A 191 -6.19 5.90 28.71
N MET A 192 -6.97 5.69 27.63
CA MET A 192 -7.43 4.37 27.20
C MET A 192 -6.23 3.47 26.90
N MET A 193 -5.27 3.95 26.10
CA MET A 193 -4.06 3.20 25.74
C MET A 193 -3.20 2.84 26.96
N LYS A 194 -3.15 3.68 27.98
CA LYS A 194 -2.37 3.44 29.20
C LYS A 194 -3.08 2.51 30.18
N ARG A 195 -4.41 2.48 30.16
CA ARG A 195 -5.24 1.68 31.05
C ARG A 195 -5.46 0.26 30.56
N ASP A 196 -5.35 0.02 29.25
CA ASP A 196 -5.44 -1.31 28.68
C ASP A 196 -4.20 -2.11 29.11
N ALA A 197 -4.43 -3.04 30.07
CA ALA A 197 -3.40 -3.95 30.53
C ALA A 197 -2.86 -4.76 29.34
N PRO A 198 -1.54 -5.07 29.30
CA PRO A 198 -0.88 -5.74 28.17
C PRO A 198 -1.41 -7.15 27.87
N GLU A 199 -2.31 -7.67 28.68
CA GLU A 199 -2.92 -9.00 28.53
C GLU A 199 -4.27 -9.01 27.79
N THR A 200 -4.89 -7.87 27.56
CA THR A 200 -6.15 -7.81 26.79
C THR A 200 -5.84 -7.81 25.31
N LYS A 201 -5.81 -9.00 24.71
CA LYS A 201 -5.78 -9.14 23.24
C LYS A 201 -7.05 -8.51 22.67
N TYR A 202 -6.89 -7.39 21.98
CA TYR A 202 -7.96 -6.72 21.27
C TYR A 202 -8.43 -7.61 20.11
N HIS A 203 -9.50 -8.37 20.31
CA HIS A 203 -10.17 -9.09 19.25
C HIS A 203 -11.20 -8.15 18.60
N ARG A 204 -10.90 -7.73 17.37
CA ARG A 204 -11.83 -6.98 16.54
C ARG A 204 -13.11 -7.80 16.34
N GLN A 205 -14.18 -7.44 17.03
CA GLN A 205 -15.49 -8.00 16.70
C GLN A 205 -15.94 -7.46 15.34
N ALA A 206 -16.05 -8.36 14.35
CA ALA A 206 -16.66 -8.01 13.09
C ALA A 206 -18.10 -7.54 13.36
N LYS A 207 -18.43 -6.34 12.87
CA LYS A 207 -19.79 -5.80 12.95
C LYS A 207 -20.71 -6.77 12.23
N MET A 208 -21.53 -7.52 12.96
CA MET A 208 -22.64 -8.28 12.37
C MET A 208 -23.58 -7.28 11.72
N THR A 209 -23.72 -7.37 10.41
CA THR A 209 -24.76 -6.66 9.66
C THR A 209 -26.09 -7.24 10.11
N ARG A 210 -26.92 -6.44 10.77
CA ARG A 210 -28.34 -6.81 11.00
C ARG A 210 -29.02 -6.79 9.63
N CYS A 211 -29.60 -7.94 9.27
CA CYS A 211 -30.57 -8.06 8.19
C CYS A 211 -31.79 -7.20 8.47
#